data_288ccc92632505dbdfb10b67a1327edb
#
_entry.id   288ccc92632505dbdfb10b67a1327edb
#
_cell.length_a   1.000
_cell.length_b   1.000
_cell.length_c   1.000
_cell.angle_alpha   90.00
_cell.angle_beta   90.00
_cell.angle_gamma   90.00
#
_symmetry.space_group_name_H-M   'P 1'
#
loop_
_entity.id
_entity.type
_entity.pdbx_description
1 polymer ?
#
loop_
_entity_poly.entity_id
_entity_poly.type
_entity_poly.pdbx_seq_one_letter_code
_entity_poly.pdbx_strand_id
1 'polypeptide(L)'
;MCVWWATEVECVSALARLERDGALTEAATNLALERLDLLAESWNEVQPVAAVRGAARRLLRVHALRAADAFQLGAAVVAAEGQPASLEIVTLDERLASAARREGFSVGAVDQAG
;
A
#
# COMPACT_ATOMS: atom_id res chain seq x y z
N MET A 1 9.36 7.10 -4.41
CA MET A 1 8.42 6.12 -3.85
C MET A 1 7.17 6.08 -4.70
N CYS A 2 6.71 4.90 -5.03
CA CYS A 2 5.52 4.70 -5.84
C CYS A 2 4.41 4.09 -4.98
N VAL A 3 3.22 4.66 -5.04
CA VAL A 3 2.08 4.20 -4.25
C VAL A 3 0.85 4.04 -5.13
N TRP A 4 -0.11 3.26 -4.65
CA TRP A 4 -1.43 3.13 -5.27
C TRP A 4 -2.23 4.44 -5.06
N TRP A 5 -3.00 4.81 -6.05
CA TRP A 5 -3.80 6.04 -6.02
C TRP A 5 -4.65 6.20 -4.75
N ALA A 6 -5.20 5.11 -4.23
CA ALA A 6 -6.03 5.15 -3.03
C ALA A 6 -5.22 5.17 -1.72
N THR A 7 -3.90 5.06 -1.77
CA THR A 7 -3.05 4.94 -0.57
C THR A 7 -3.21 6.12 0.37
N GLU A 8 -3.30 7.34 -0.15
CA GLU A 8 -3.48 8.52 0.69
C GLU A 8 -4.74 8.42 1.54
N VAL A 9 -5.86 8.04 0.94
CA VAL A 9 -7.13 7.88 1.66
C VAL A 9 -7.07 6.72 2.64
N GLU A 10 -6.42 5.63 2.29
CA GLU A 10 -6.24 4.49 3.18
C GLU A 10 -5.41 4.87 4.41
N CYS A 11 -4.37 5.68 4.23
CA CYS A 11 -3.58 6.21 5.36
C CYS A 11 -4.41 7.11 6.26
N VAL A 12 -5.21 8.01 5.70
CA VAL A 12 -6.12 8.86 6.47
C VAL A 12 -7.12 8.02 7.25
N SER A 13 -7.66 6.97 6.63
CA SER A 13 -8.60 6.06 7.28
C SER A 13 -7.95 5.37 8.49
N ALA A 14 -6.72 4.91 8.35
CA ALA A 14 -6.00 4.26 9.44
C ALA A 14 -5.74 5.23 10.60
N LEU A 15 -5.31 6.46 10.30
CA LEU A 15 -5.06 7.48 11.32
C LEU A 15 -6.36 7.87 12.04
N ALA A 16 -7.44 8.04 11.30
CA ALA A 16 -8.73 8.38 11.88
C ALA A 16 -9.25 7.28 12.82
N ARG A 17 -9.01 6.01 12.45
CA ARG A 17 -9.37 4.87 13.31
C ARG A 17 -8.58 4.88 14.61
N LEU A 18 -7.27 5.11 14.53
CA LEU A 18 -6.42 5.18 15.71
C LEU A 18 -6.84 6.31 16.65
N GLU A 19 -7.24 7.45 16.09
CA GLU A 19 -7.75 8.56 16.88
C GLU A 19 -9.06 8.20 17.58
N ARG A 20 -10.02 7.60 16.85
CA ARG A 20 -11.30 7.17 17.44
C ARG A 20 -11.11 6.13 18.54
N ASP A 21 -10.14 5.26 18.40
CA ASP A 21 -9.86 4.19 19.38
C ASP A 21 -9.02 4.69 20.56
N GLY A 22 -8.65 5.97 20.57
CA GLY A 22 -7.88 6.56 21.65
C GLY A 22 -6.39 6.26 21.61
N ALA A 23 -5.89 5.62 20.55
CA ALA A 23 -4.47 5.32 20.40
C ALA A 23 -3.65 6.55 20.00
N LEU A 24 -4.29 7.55 19.37
CA LEU A 24 -3.69 8.82 19.01
C LEU A 24 -4.54 9.96 19.54
N THR A 25 -3.86 11.01 20.05
CA THR A 25 -4.53 12.26 20.38
C THR A 25 -4.86 13.03 19.09
N GLU A 26 -5.75 14.01 19.19
CA GLU A 26 -6.04 14.90 18.06
C GLU A 26 -4.78 15.58 17.55
N ALA A 27 -3.93 16.07 18.47
CA ALA A 27 -2.69 16.75 18.09
C ALA A 27 -1.74 15.81 17.34
N ALA A 28 -1.59 14.57 17.81
CA ALA A 28 -0.74 13.57 17.14
C ALA A 28 -1.30 13.19 15.77
N THR A 29 -2.62 13.08 15.65
CA THR A 29 -3.28 12.78 14.38
C THR A 29 -3.04 13.90 13.38
N ASN A 30 -3.20 15.16 13.79
CA ASN A 30 -2.97 16.32 12.92
C ASN A 30 -1.52 16.38 12.45
N LEU A 31 -0.57 16.09 13.32
CA LEU A 31 0.85 16.02 12.94
C LEU A 31 1.12 14.93 11.93
N ALA A 32 0.52 13.76 12.11
CA ALA A 32 0.67 12.65 11.18
C ALA A 32 0.07 12.98 9.81
N LEU A 33 -1.08 13.66 9.78
CA LEU A 33 -1.70 14.11 8.53
C LEU A 33 -0.83 15.13 7.79
N GLU A 34 -0.19 16.04 8.51
CA GLU A 34 0.75 16.99 7.91
C GLU A 34 1.93 16.27 7.27
N ARG A 35 2.47 15.24 7.93
CA ARG A 35 3.55 14.42 7.38
C ARG A 35 3.11 13.66 6.14
N LEU A 36 1.89 13.14 6.16
CA LEU A 36 1.32 12.45 5.00
C LEU A 36 1.22 13.39 3.81
N ASP A 37 0.75 14.62 4.04
CA ASP A 37 0.65 15.62 2.98
C ASP A 37 2.00 15.94 2.37
N LEU A 38 3.05 16.05 3.19
CA LEU A 38 4.41 16.27 2.72
C LEU A 38 4.92 15.09 1.87
N LEU A 39 4.68 13.87 2.31
CA LEU A 39 5.05 12.69 1.54
C LEU A 39 4.32 12.63 0.21
N ALA A 40 3.03 12.95 0.21
CA ALA A 40 2.20 12.90 -0.99
C ALA A 40 2.64 13.91 -2.06
N GLU A 41 3.31 14.99 -1.66
CA GLU A 41 3.85 15.97 -2.62
C GLU A 41 4.94 15.40 -3.52
N SER A 42 5.64 14.36 -3.07
CA SER A 42 6.83 13.85 -3.77
C SER A 42 6.71 12.41 -4.23
N TRP A 43 5.70 11.66 -3.82
CA TRP A 43 5.56 10.29 -4.27
C TRP A 43 4.91 10.20 -5.66
N ASN A 44 5.12 9.09 -6.33
CA ASN A 44 4.47 8.79 -7.61
C ASN A 44 3.27 7.88 -7.37
N GLU A 45 2.17 8.15 -8.06
CA GLU A 45 0.94 7.36 -7.88
C GLU A 45 0.65 6.50 -9.09
N VAL A 46 0.29 5.24 -8.84
CA VAL A 46 -0.29 4.38 -9.86
C VAL A 46 -1.77 4.71 -9.94
N GLN A 47 -2.21 5.16 -11.10
CA GLN A 47 -3.59 5.62 -11.31
C GLN A 47 -4.58 4.47 -11.45
N PRO A 48 -5.88 4.72 -11.15
CA PRO A 48 -6.91 3.67 -11.20
C PRO A 48 -7.34 3.38 -12.63
N VAL A 49 -6.46 2.73 -13.38
CA VAL A 49 -6.70 2.33 -14.75
C VAL A 49 -7.19 0.88 -14.84
N ALA A 50 -7.75 0.50 -15.98
CA ALA A 50 -8.33 -0.83 -16.18
C ALA A 50 -7.31 -1.96 -15.93
N ALA A 51 -6.04 -1.73 -16.24
CA ALA A 51 -4.98 -2.72 -16.02
C ALA A 51 -4.83 -3.09 -14.54
N VAL A 52 -4.97 -2.12 -13.64
CA VAL A 52 -4.90 -2.36 -12.19
C VAL A 52 -6.09 -3.22 -11.76
N ARG A 53 -7.27 -2.91 -12.24
CA ARG A 53 -8.48 -3.70 -11.94
C ARG A 53 -8.33 -5.15 -12.43
N GLY A 54 -7.82 -5.33 -13.64
CA GLY A 54 -7.58 -6.66 -14.19
C GLY A 54 -6.58 -7.46 -13.37
N ALA A 55 -5.49 -6.83 -12.96
CA ALA A 55 -4.49 -7.46 -12.11
C ALA A 55 -5.09 -7.83 -10.75
N ALA A 56 -5.86 -6.93 -10.14
CA ALA A 56 -6.50 -7.18 -8.85
C ALA A 56 -7.46 -8.38 -8.92
N ARG A 57 -8.25 -8.49 -9.99
CA ARG A 57 -9.16 -9.61 -10.18
C ARG A 57 -8.40 -10.94 -10.25
N ARG A 58 -7.29 -10.99 -10.97
CA ARG A 58 -6.45 -12.17 -11.06
C ARG A 58 -5.88 -12.54 -9.68
N LEU A 59 -5.35 -11.56 -8.97
CA LEU A 59 -4.72 -11.78 -7.66
C LEU A 59 -5.71 -12.32 -6.63
N LEU A 60 -6.96 -11.86 -6.66
CA LEU A 60 -7.99 -12.35 -5.76
C LEU A 60 -8.32 -13.83 -5.98
N ARG A 61 -8.11 -14.35 -7.18
CA ARG A 61 -8.34 -15.77 -7.46
C ARG A 61 -7.18 -16.67 -7.08
N VAL A 62 -5.99 -16.08 -6.95
CA VAL A 62 -4.75 -16.84 -6.69
C VAL A 62 -4.32 -16.79 -5.23
N HIS A 63 -4.62 -15.66 -4.57
CA HIS A 63 -4.16 -15.40 -3.21
C HIS A 63 -5.32 -15.08 -2.28
N ALA A 64 -5.14 -15.36 -0.99
CA ALA A 64 -6.13 -15.03 0.04
C ALA A 64 -5.96 -13.56 0.45
N LEU A 65 -6.53 -12.66 -0.33
CA LEU A 65 -6.44 -11.21 -0.15
C LEU A 65 -7.81 -10.58 -0.04
N ARG A 66 -7.88 -9.44 0.64
CA ARG A 66 -9.04 -8.56 0.58
C ARG A 66 -8.93 -7.67 -0.66
N ALA A 67 -10.04 -7.08 -1.06
CA ALA A 67 -10.06 -6.22 -2.26
C ALA A 67 -9.05 -5.08 -2.18
N ALA A 68 -8.93 -4.41 -1.04
CA ALA A 68 -7.98 -3.32 -0.86
C ALA A 68 -6.54 -3.78 -1.08
N ASP A 69 -6.17 -4.96 -0.56
CA ASP A 69 -4.83 -5.52 -0.73
C ASP A 69 -4.58 -5.93 -2.18
N ALA A 70 -5.61 -6.47 -2.83
CA ALA A 70 -5.51 -6.85 -4.24
C ALA A 70 -5.30 -5.64 -5.14
N PHE A 71 -5.92 -4.50 -4.82
CA PHE A 71 -5.67 -3.25 -5.55
C PHE A 71 -4.25 -2.75 -5.34
N GLN A 72 -3.74 -2.79 -4.10
CA GLN A 72 -2.35 -2.38 -3.82
C GLN A 72 -1.36 -3.24 -4.59
N LEU A 73 -1.51 -4.56 -4.51
CA LEU A 73 -0.61 -5.47 -5.21
C LEU A 73 -0.81 -5.38 -6.73
N GLY A 74 -2.04 -5.22 -7.18
CA GLY A 74 -2.35 -5.00 -8.60
C GLY A 74 -1.68 -3.75 -9.17
N ALA A 75 -1.67 -2.68 -8.38
CA ALA A 75 -0.96 -1.45 -8.75
C ALA A 75 0.55 -1.70 -8.88
N ALA A 76 1.12 -2.49 -7.97
CA ALA A 76 2.55 -2.85 -8.03
C ALA A 76 2.84 -3.69 -9.27
N VAL A 77 1.96 -4.63 -9.63
CA VAL A 77 2.10 -5.43 -10.85
C VAL A 77 2.16 -4.54 -12.09
N VAL A 78 1.26 -3.58 -12.17
CA VAL A 78 1.23 -2.63 -13.30
C VAL A 78 2.49 -1.76 -13.33
N ALA A 79 2.89 -1.23 -12.16
CA ALA A 79 4.09 -0.39 -12.06
C ALA A 79 5.37 -1.15 -12.42
N ALA A 80 5.42 -2.44 -12.14
CA ALA A 80 6.59 -3.27 -12.41
C ALA A 80 6.76 -3.61 -13.90
N GLU A 81 5.73 -3.44 -14.71
CA GLU A 81 5.77 -3.64 -16.16
C GLU A 81 6.38 -5.00 -16.56
N GLY A 82 5.95 -6.07 -15.89
CA GLY A 82 6.43 -7.43 -16.16
C GLY A 82 7.76 -7.78 -15.51
N GLN A 83 8.31 -6.89 -14.69
CA GLN A 83 9.56 -7.12 -13.97
C GLN A 83 9.38 -6.94 -12.46
N PRO A 84 8.64 -7.84 -11.79
CA PRO A 84 8.34 -7.67 -10.36
C PRO A 84 9.60 -7.57 -9.50
N ALA A 85 10.69 -8.23 -9.87
CA ALA A 85 11.94 -8.14 -9.12
C ALA A 85 12.54 -6.72 -9.09
N SER A 86 12.08 -5.83 -9.98
CA SER A 86 12.56 -4.44 -10.03
C SER A 86 11.93 -3.55 -8.95
N LEU A 87 10.88 -4.02 -8.26
CA LEU A 87 10.20 -3.26 -7.22
C LEU A 87 10.26 -3.98 -5.88
N GLU A 88 10.43 -3.18 -4.83
CA GLU A 88 10.32 -3.66 -3.46
C GLU A 88 8.96 -3.27 -2.90
N ILE A 89 8.27 -4.23 -2.31
CA ILE A 89 7.02 -4.01 -1.59
C ILE A 89 7.35 -3.86 -0.11
N VAL A 90 6.82 -2.83 0.53
CA VAL A 90 6.98 -2.62 1.97
C VAL A 90 5.60 -2.71 2.60
N THR A 91 5.40 -3.67 3.48
CA THR A 91 4.13 -3.88 4.16
C THR A 91 4.36 -4.59 5.49
N LEU A 92 3.49 -4.31 6.47
CA LEU A 92 3.42 -5.04 7.74
C LEU A 92 2.41 -6.20 7.67
N ASP A 93 1.62 -6.27 6.62
CA ASP A 93 0.60 -7.31 6.45
C ASP A 93 1.24 -8.57 5.86
N GLU A 94 1.26 -9.65 6.64
CA GLU A 94 1.87 -10.91 6.23
C GLU A 94 1.16 -11.57 5.04
N ARG A 95 -0.14 -11.40 4.91
CA ARG A 95 -0.88 -11.95 3.76
C ARG A 95 -0.46 -11.25 2.47
N LEU A 96 -0.37 -9.92 2.53
CA LEU A 96 0.08 -9.14 1.39
C LEU A 96 1.54 -9.43 1.06
N ALA A 97 2.40 -9.52 2.07
CA ALA A 97 3.81 -9.86 1.90
C ALA A 97 3.98 -11.23 1.23
N SER A 98 3.24 -12.24 1.69
CA SER A 98 3.30 -13.58 1.14
C SER A 98 2.86 -13.59 -0.34
N ALA A 99 1.75 -12.92 -0.65
CA ALA A 99 1.27 -12.84 -2.01
C ALA A 99 2.26 -12.10 -2.92
N ALA A 100 2.84 -11.01 -2.42
CA ALA A 100 3.85 -10.24 -3.16
C ALA A 100 5.08 -11.09 -3.51
N ARG A 101 5.58 -11.87 -2.56
CA ARG A 101 6.72 -12.77 -2.80
C ARG A 101 6.38 -13.82 -3.87
N ARG A 102 5.17 -14.39 -3.82
CA ARG A 102 4.71 -15.37 -4.80
C ARG A 102 4.57 -14.76 -6.19
N GLU A 103 4.30 -13.47 -6.27
CA GLU A 103 4.24 -12.74 -7.54
C GLU A 103 5.62 -12.31 -8.03
N GLY A 104 6.68 -12.58 -7.27
CA GLY A 104 8.04 -12.29 -7.67
C GLY A 104 8.62 -10.97 -7.15
N PHE A 105 7.88 -10.27 -6.29
CA PHE A 105 8.38 -9.02 -5.69
C PHE A 105 9.34 -9.30 -4.53
N SER A 106 10.32 -8.42 -4.37
CA SER A 106 11.06 -8.31 -3.12
C SER A 106 10.16 -7.67 -2.07
N VAL A 107 10.21 -8.17 -0.85
CA VAL A 107 9.47 -7.58 0.27
C VAL A 107 10.46 -7.10 1.30
N GLY A 108 10.46 -5.77 1.52
CA GLY A 108 11.25 -5.14 2.55
C GLY A 108 10.52 -5.15 3.89
N ALA A 109 11.28 -5.27 4.98
CA ALA A 109 10.73 -5.10 6.31
C ALA A 109 10.76 -3.62 6.67
N VAL A 110 9.71 -3.16 7.37
CA VAL A 110 9.77 -1.84 8.00
C VAL A 110 10.77 -1.93 9.15
N ASP A 111 11.75 -1.02 9.17
CA ASP A 111 12.75 -1.00 10.22
C ASP A 111 12.11 -0.62 11.55
N GLN A 112 12.09 -1.58 12.46
CA GLN A 112 11.50 -1.41 13.79
C GLN A 112 12.50 -0.87 14.80
N ALA A 113 13.75 -0.79 14.44
CA ALA A 113 14.82 -0.35 15.35
C ALA A 113 15.04 1.16 15.32
N GLY A 114 14.38 1.82 14.38
CA GLY A 114 14.48 3.27 14.24
C GLY A 114 13.70 4.03 15.26
#